data_c961fa95aed728b8b229884135992243
#
_entry.id   c961fa95aed728b8b229884135992243
#
_cell.length_a   1.000
_cell.length_b   1.000
_cell.length_c   1.000
_cell.angle_alpha   90.00
_cell.angle_beta   90.00
_cell.angle_gamma   90.00
#
_symmetry.space_group_name_H-M   'P 1'
#
loop_
_entity.id
_entity.type
_entity.pdbx_description
1 polymer ?
#
loop_
_entity_poly.entity_id
_entity_poly.type
_entity_poly.pdbx_seq_one_letter_code
_entity_poly.pdbx_strand_id
1 'polypeptide(L)'
;SWLQEVGIEPAPWEIFDSETPQKEMIEYTSKWSAKRASYEFEIDGIVFKLDDLEQRENLGMTAHHPRWALAWKFPSQEATSVLLGVDWQTGRTGAITPVARIAPQMVGGVTVENVTLHNVGEVERLGIKVGDKVKITRRGDVIPKIIENLGQASQADLQGRFHADGTQFSGDLSFQDIEIPNECPACSRDLVMEGAFLRCIALECDARTARALTYWCRTLEMDGIGEKLIEALLDNGLVESIADLYRLNHSQISNLERMGDKSAYNVLDELARTRTLNLAKFLHALGIERIGPEVATTISQHFTSLEKLILWVDEGEIDELTTIDG
;
A
#
# COMPACT_ATOMS: atom_id res chain seq x y z
N SER A 1 28.63 1.72 23.40
CA SER A 1 27.23 1.31 23.73
C SER A 1 27.19 -0.21 23.84
N TRP A 2 26.29 -0.78 24.61
CA TRP A 2 26.10 -2.22 24.75
C TRP A 2 25.95 -2.92 23.38
N LEU A 3 25.30 -2.26 22.42
CA LEU A 3 25.17 -2.79 21.04
C LEU A 3 26.53 -3.02 20.38
N GLN A 4 27.49 -2.10 20.54
CA GLN A 4 28.86 -2.26 20.01
C GLN A 4 29.62 -3.41 20.69
N GLU A 5 29.39 -3.62 21.99
CA GLU A 5 30.00 -4.73 22.73
C GLU A 5 29.53 -6.11 22.23
N VAL A 6 28.28 -6.19 21.72
CA VAL A 6 27.72 -7.41 21.11
C VAL A 6 27.89 -7.46 19.58
N GLY A 7 28.69 -6.54 19.01
CA GLY A 7 29.00 -6.52 17.57
C GLY A 7 27.91 -5.92 16.66
N ILE A 8 26.96 -5.18 17.22
CA ILE A 8 25.94 -4.47 16.46
C ILE A 8 26.32 -2.99 16.40
N GLU A 9 26.49 -2.45 15.20
CA GLU A 9 26.75 -1.03 15.00
C GLU A 9 25.42 -0.25 15.08
N PRO A 10 25.26 0.67 16.08
CA PRO A 10 24.05 1.45 16.19
C PRO A 10 24.01 2.55 15.12
N ALA A 11 22.79 2.93 14.70
CA ALA A 11 22.63 4.13 13.90
C ALA A 11 23.26 5.34 14.61
N PRO A 12 23.81 6.32 13.88
CA PRO A 12 24.36 7.53 14.47
C PRO A 12 23.32 8.27 15.32
N TRP A 13 23.73 8.73 16.48
CA TRP A 13 22.87 9.47 17.40
C TRP A 13 23.65 10.60 18.09
N GLU A 14 22.94 11.59 18.57
CA GLU A 14 23.47 12.75 19.29
C GLU A 14 22.45 13.19 20.38
N ILE A 15 22.93 13.66 21.52
CA ILE A 15 22.08 14.20 22.60
C ILE A 15 22.12 15.72 22.53
N PHE A 16 20.96 16.34 22.65
CA PHE A 16 20.78 17.81 22.67
C PHE A 16 20.28 18.23 24.04
N ASP A 17 21.17 18.70 24.90
CA ASP A 17 20.89 19.12 26.29
C ASP A 17 21.28 20.57 26.58
N SER A 18 21.56 21.35 25.55
CA SER A 18 21.94 22.76 25.66
C SER A 18 20.75 23.67 25.99
N GLU A 19 21.03 24.95 26.22
CA GLU A 19 20.00 25.99 26.43
C GLU A 19 19.16 26.26 25.18
N THR A 20 19.62 25.79 23.97
CA THR A 20 18.95 25.99 22.68
C THR A 20 18.83 24.70 21.87
N PRO A 21 18.21 23.63 22.40
CA PRO A 21 18.18 22.33 21.76
C PRO A 21 17.48 22.35 20.39
N GLN A 22 16.47 23.20 20.19
CA GLN A 22 15.76 23.32 18.91
C GLN A 22 16.69 23.80 17.78
N LYS A 23 17.61 24.75 18.09
CA LYS A 23 18.57 25.25 17.10
C LYS A 23 19.55 24.16 16.70
N GLU A 24 20.07 23.42 17.66
CA GLU A 24 20.98 22.29 17.40
C GLU A 24 20.31 21.19 16.61
N MET A 25 19.05 20.85 16.92
CA MET A 25 18.26 19.89 16.15
C MET A 25 18.09 20.32 14.69
N ILE A 26 17.82 21.60 14.41
CA ILE A 26 17.72 22.14 13.04
C ILE A 26 19.07 22.07 12.32
N GLU A 27 20.16 22.41 12.99
CA GLU A 27 21.51 22.31 12.42
C GLU A 27 21.87 20.84 12.11
N TYR A 28 21.49 19.92 13.00
CA TYR A 28 21.66 18.49 12.81
C TYR A 28 20.89 17.95 11.60
N THR A 29 19.61 18.36 11.43
CA THR A 29 18.84 17.97 10.24
C THR A 29 19.48 18.46 8.94
N SER A 30 20.01 19.70 8.94
CA SER A 30 20.69 20.28 7.78
C SER A 30 21.97 19.54 7.45
N LYS A 31 22.77 19.20 8.47
CA LYS A 31 24.00 18.41 8.33
C LYS A 31 23.74 17.03 7.73
N TRP A 32 22.71 16.32 8.21
CA TRP A 32 22.37 14.99 7.72
C TRP A 32 21.72 15.03 6.35
N SER A 33 20.92 16.05 6.05
CA SER A 33 20.38 16.26 4.71
C SER A 33 21.49 16.36 3.65
N ALA A 34 22.58 17.07 3.97
CA ALA A 34 23.76 17.17 3.09
C ALA A 34 24.57 15.87 2.98
N LYS A 35 24.63 15.09 4.05
CA LYS A 35 25.37 13.82 4.10
C LYS A 35 24.62 12.62 3.52
N ARG A 36 23.30 12.74 3.32
CA ARG A 36 22.40 11.65 2.91
C ARG A 36 22.95 10.85 1.72
N ALA A 37 23.43 11.51 0.68
CA ALA A 37 23.91 10.86 -0.54
C ALA A 37 25.24 10.08 -0.40
N SER A 38 25.98 10.34 0.66
CA SER A 38 27.30 9.72 0.92
C SER A 38 27.28 8.70 2.06
N TYR A 39 26.09 8.42 2.63
CA TYR A 39 25.97 7.47 3.72
C TYR A 39 25.92 6.03 3.20
N GLU A 40 26.36 5.07 4.00
CA GLU A 40 26.51 3.67 3.59
C GLU A 40 25.19 2.98 3.24
N PHE A 41 24.08 3.47 3.80
CA PHE A 41 22.73 3.02 3.50
C PHE A 41 21.77 4.20 3.36
N GLU A 42 20.65 3.95 2.69
CA GLU A 42 19.63 4.97 2.47
C GLU A 42 18.95 5.36 3.79
N ILE A 43 18.81 6.67 4.00
CA ILE A 43 18.10 7.25 5.12
C ILE A 43 17.00 8.18 4.63
N ASP A 44 15.80 8.05 5.19
CA ASP A 44 14.61 8.83 4.81
C ASP A 44 14.34 10.02 5.74
N GLY A 45 14.98 10.03 6.92
CA GLY A 45 14.81 11.06 7.92
C GLY A 45 15.58 10.83 9.20
N ILE A 46 15.25 11.63 10.20
CA ILE A 46 15.82 11.60 11.54
C ILE A 46 14.66 11.45 12.53
N VAL A 47 14.85 10.64 13.55
CA VAL A 47 13.88 10.53 14.65
C VAL A 47 14.44 11.18 15.90
N PHE A 48 13.82 12.25 16.33
CA PHE A 48 14.08 12.86 17.64
C PHE A 48 13.24 12.17 18.70
N LYS A 49 13.86 11.83 19.81
CA LYS A 49 13.21 11.16 20.94
C LYS A 49 13.53 11.90 22.21
N LEU A 50 12.54 12.06 23.07
CA LEU A 50 12.78 12.55 24.43
C LEU A 50 13.69 11.55 25.16
N ASP A 51 14.78 11.98 25.79
CA ASP A 51 15.75 11.08 26.40
C ASP A 51 15.28 10.53 27.76
N ASP A 52 14.58 11.34 28.55
CA ASP A 52 14.03 10.99 29.87
C ASP A 52 12.91 9.93 29.77
N LEU A 53 13.14 8.76 30.35
CA LEU A 53 12.22 7.62 30.29
C LEU A 53 10.94 7.86 31.10
N GLU A 54 11.01 8.55 32.24
CA GLU A 54 9.83 8.88 33.05
C GLU A 54 8.90 9.83 32.30
N GLN A 55 9.47 10.82 31.62
CA GLN A 55 8.69 11.71 30.77
C GLN A 55 8.08 10.99 29.55
N ARG A 56 8.76 9.99 28.99
CA ARG A 56 8.16 9.15 27.91
C ARG A 56 6.92 8.41 28.39
N GLU A 57 6.98 7.83 29.58
CA GLU A 57 5.83 7.13 30.19
C GLU A 57 4.67 8.09 30.42
N ASN A 58 4.95 9.29 30.95
CA ASN A 58 3.94 10.33 31.19
C ASN A 58 3.27 10.85 29.91
N LEU A 59 4.01 10.98 28.81
CA LEU A 59 3.48 11.39 27.51
C LEU A 59 2.68 10.28 26.83
N GLY A 60 3.05 9.02 27.07
CA GLY A 60 2.39 7.84 26.55
C GLY A 60 2.46 7.70 25.03
N MET A 61 1.49 6.97 24.49
CA MET A 61 1.37 6.64 23.07
C MET A 61 -0.03 7.01 22.55
N THR A 62 -0.14 7.20 21.25
CA THR A 62 -1.41 7.06 20.52
C THR A 62 -1.65 5.56 20.22
N ALA A 63 -2.69 5.20 19.50
CA ALA A 63 -2.91 3.82 19.08
C ALA A 63 -1.70 3.20 18.34
N HIS A 64 -0.92 4.01 17.60
CA HIS A 64 0.17 3.53 16.75
C HIS A 64 1.50 4.25 16.94
N HIS A 65 1.53 5.42 17.59
CA HIS A 65 2.73 6.26 17.62
C HIS A 65 3.07 6.76 19.01
N PRO A 66 4.37 6.79 19.38
CA PRO A 66 4.80 7.41 20.63
C PRO A 66 4.65 8.93 20.56
N ARG A 67 4.11 9.54 21.63
CA ARG A 67 4.00 11.00 21.74
C ARG A 67 5.33 11.69 22.08
N TRP A 68 6.32 10.91 22.51
CA TRP A 68 7.66 11.34 22.89
C TRP A 68 8.69 11.21 21.75
N ALA A 69 8.26 10.94 20.52
CA ALA A 69 9.12 10.86 19.35
C ALA A 69 8.56 11.69 18.20
N LEU A 70 9.46 12.35 17.47
CA LEU A 70 9.16 13.16 16.29
C LEU A 70 10.03 12.71 15.13
N ALA A 71 9.42 12.28 14.03
CA ALA A 71 10.13 11.98 12.79
C ALA A 71 10.26 13.23 11.91
N TRP A 72 11.48 13.60 11.60
CA TRP A 72 11.80 14.65 10.62
C TRP A 72 12.19 13.97 9.30
N LYS A 73 11.33 14.06 8.32
CA LYS A 73 11.59 13.49 6.97
C LYS A 73 12.39 14.46 6.12
N PHE A 74 13.40 13.94 5.41
CA PHE A 74 14.13 14.75 4.44
C PHE A 74 13.22 15.18 3.28
N PRO A 75 13.58 16.28 2.58
CA PRO A 75 12.88 16.67 1.36
C PRO A 75 12.82 15.51 0.37
N SER A 76 11.66 15.36 -0.27
CA SER A 76 11.46 14.34 -1.28
C SER A 76 12.42 14.53 -2.46
N GLN A 77 12.93 13.45 -3.00
CA GLN A 77 13.70 13.51 -4.24
C GLN A 77 12.72 13.64 -5.42
N GLU A 78 13.05 14.53 -6.34
CA GLU A 78 12.28 14.77 -7.56
C GLU A 78 13.12 14.37 -8.78
N ALA A 79 12.45 13.87 -9.79
CA ALA A 79 13.06 13.58 -11.09
C ALA A 79 12.04 13.81 -12.21
N THR A 80 12.50 13.78 -13.45
CA THR A 80 11.63 13.90 -14.62
C THR A 80 11.63 12.60 -15.40
N SER A 81 10.46 12.21 -15.90
CA SER A 81 10.30 11.07 -16.78
C SER A 81 9.31 11.39 -17.89
N VAL A 82 9.01 10.42 -18.75
CA VAL A 82 8.04 10.53 -19.84
C VAL A 82 6.91 9.54 -19.58
N LEU A 83 5.67 9.99 -19.70
CA LEU A 83 4.49 9.16 -19.61
C LEU A 83 4.35 8.32 -20.88
N LEU A 84 4.43 6.99 -20.76
CA LEU A 84 4.38 6.04 -21.86
C LEU A 84 2.99 5.42 -22.06
N GLY A 85 2.15 5.44 -21.01
CA GLY A 85 0.81 4.87 -21.03
C GLY A 85 0.17 4.91 -19.66
N VAL A 86 -1.10 4.52 -19.59
CA VAL A 86 -1.84 4.37 -18.34
C VAL A 86 -2.57 3.03 -18.35
N ASP A 87 -2.31 2.21 -17.34
CA ASP A 87 -3.00 0.96 -17.11
C ASP A 87 -4.08 1.16 -16.05
N TRP A 88 -5.24 0.58 -16.26
CA TRP A 88 -6.36 0.68 -15.34
C TRP A 88 -6.52 -0.63 -14.55
N GLN A 89 -6.44 -0.55 -13.23
CA GLN A 89 -6.44 -1.72 -12.36
C GLN A 89 -7.66 -1.74 -11.46
N THR A 90 -8.37 -2.87 -11.42
CA THR A 90 -9.51 -3.06 -10.52
C THR A 90 -9.05 -3.42 -9.12
N GLY A 91 -9.40 -2.59 -8.16
CA GLY A 91 -9.13 -2.82 -6.74
C GLY A 91 -10.17 -3.72 -6.06
N ARG A 92 -9.89 -4.13 -4.84
CA ARG A 92 -10.76 -4.96 -3.97
C ARG A 92 -12.18 -4.40 -3.80
N THR A 93 -12.30 -3.10 -3.62
CA THR A 93 -13.59 -2.42 -3.45
C THR A 93 -14.30 -2.10 -4.77
N GLY A 94 -13.74 -2.55 -5.90
CA GLY A 94 -14.19 -2.19 -7.24
C GLY A 94 -13.66 -0.86 -7.75
N ALA A 95 -12.92 -0.10 -6.96
CA ALA A 95 -12.29 1.13 -7.44
C ALA A 95 -11.31 0.84 -8.57
N ILE A 96 -11.44 1.56 -9.68
CA ILE A 96 -10.53 1.48 -10.81
C ILE A 96 -9.43 2.52 -10.62
N THR A 97 -8.21 2.05 -10.46
CA THR A 97 -7.05 2.89 -10.18
C THR A 97 -6.18 3.02 -11.43
N PRO A 98 -5.97 4.24 -11.96
CA PRO A 98 -5.03 4.47 -13.04
C PRO A 98 -3.58 4.38 -12.52
N VAL A 99 -2.74 3.66 -13.25
CA VAL A 99 -1.31 3.53 -13.00
C VAL A 99 -0.56 3.99 -14.24
N ALA A 100 0.17 5.09 -14.12
CA ALA A 100 1.03 5.60 -15.17
C ALA A 100 2.22 4.66 -15.37
N ARG A 101 2.45 4.22 -16.60
CA ARG A 101 3.72 3.64 -17.04
C ARG A 101 4.60 4.76 -17.54
N ILE A 102 5.78 4.90 -16.95
CA ILE A 102 6.75 5.95 -17.30
C ILE A 102 8.05 5.34 -17.81
N ALA A 103 8.80 6.11 -18.58
CA ALA A 103 10.16 5.73 -18.94
C ALA A 103 10.99 5.52 -17.66
N PRO A 104 11.80 4.44 -17.55
CA PRO A 104 12.54 4.12 -16.35
C PRO A 104 13.30 5.32 -15.80
N GLN A 105 13.15 5.63 -14.53
CA GLN A 105 13.79 6.78 -13.90
C GLN A 105 14.25 6.46 -12.49
N MET A 106 15.51 6.72 -12.21
CA MET A 106 16.06 6.61 -10.86
C MET A 106 15.53 7.74 -9.97
N VAL A 107 14.87 7.38 -8.87
CA VAL A 107 14.36 8.30 -7.85
C VAL A 107 14.47 7.65 -6.47
N GLY A 108 15.19 8.28 -5.55
CA GLY A 108 15.35 7.74 -4.19
C GLY A 108 15.97 6.35 -4.21
N GLY A 109 17.05 6.15 -4.97
CA GLY A 109 17.83 4.90 -5.00
C GLY A 109 17.17 3.73 -5.74
N VAL A 110 15.95 3.89 -6.27
CA VAL A 110 15.26 2.84 -7.02
C VAL A 110 14.85 3.30 -8.41
N THR A 111 14.80 2.38 -9.36
CA THR A 111 14.25 2.63 -10.69
C THR A 111 12.73 2.54 -10.63
N VAL A 112 12.06 3.63 -10.96
CA VAL A 112 10.60 3.77 -11.00
C VAL A 112 10.14 3.67 -12.44
N GLU A 113 9.18 2.79 -12.71
CA GLU A 113 8.55 2.58 -14.03
C GLU A 113 7.03 2.69 -13.95
N ASN A 114 6.46 2.53 -12.75
CA ASN A 114 5.03 2.61 -12.51
C ASN A 114 4.72 3.61 -11.39
N VAL A 115 3.75 4.49 -11.64
CA VAL A 115 3.35 5.56 -10.71
C VAL A 115 1.84 5.58 -10.58
N THR A 116 1.32 5.52 -9.37
CA THR A 116 -0.13 5.64 -9.18
C THR A 116 -0.62 7.04 -9.51
N LEU A 117 -1.74 7.12 -10.24
CA LEU A 117 -2.50 8.35 -10.48
C LEU A 117 -3.73 8.45 -9.58
N HIS A 118 -3.86 7.58 -8.60
CA HIS A 118 -4.91 7.52 -7.59
C HIS A 118 -6.34 7.33 -8.13
N ASN A 119 -6.84 8.22 -8.96
CA ASN A 119 -8.20 8.20 -9.52
C ASN A 119 -8.31 9.05 -10.79
N VAL A 120 -9.45 9.02 -11.45
CA VAL A 120 -9.74 9.80 -12.66
C VAL A 120 -9.59 11.30 -12.43
N GLY A 121 -10.10 11.81 -11.30
CA GLY A 121 -10.00 13.23 -10.99
C GLY A 121 -8.56 13.73 -10.88
N GLU A 122 -7.61 12.89 -10.46
CA GLU A 122 -6.19 13.25 -10.45
C GLU A 122 -5.58 13.29 -11.86
N VAL A 123 -6.00 12.38 -12.75
CA VAL A 123 -5.60 12.41 -14.18
C VAL A 123 -6.08 13.72 -14.82
N GLU A 124 -7.33 14.09 -14.60
CA GLU A 124 -7.91 15.33 -15.11
C GLU A 124 -7.23 16.58 -14.53
N ARG A 125 -6.97 16.58 -13.21
CA ARG A 125 -6.28 17.68 -12.52
C ARG A 125 -4.87 17.92 -13.05
N LEU A 126 -4.13 16.83 -13.32
CA LEU A 126 -2.78 16.91 -13.87
C LEU A 126 -2.77 17.32 -15.36
N GLY A 127 -3.86 17.06 -16.08
CA GLY A 127 -3.97 17.35 -17.51
C GLY A 127 -2.90 16.69 -18.37
N ILE A 128 -2.44 15.50 -17.94
CA ILE A 128 -1.35 14.75 -18.58
C ILE A 128 -1.87 13.93 -19.77
N LYS A 129 -1.02 13.74 -20.76
CA LYS A 129 -1.24 12.89 -21.92
C LYS A 129 -0.06 11.94 -22.10
N VAL A 130 -0.28 10.83 -22.77
CA VAL A 130 0.83 9.94 -23.17
C VAL A 130 1.77 10.73 -24.07
N GLY A 131 3.06 10.64 -23.82
CA GLY A 131 4.10 11.45 -24.48
C GLY A 131 4.47 12.73 -23.73
N ASP A 132 3.80 13.06 -22.63
CA ASP A 132 4.18 14.22 -21.82
C ASP A 132 5.39 13.89 -20.93
N LYS A 133 6.23 14.91 -20.72
CA LYS A 133 7.26 14.94 -19.71
C LYS A 133 6.62 15.28 -18.36
N VAL A 134 6.83 14.45 -17.40
CA VAL A 134 6.22 14.57 -16.07
C VAL A 134 7.28 14.66 -14.99
N LYS A 135 6.99 15.45 -13.97
CA LYS A 135 7.79 15.50 -12.76
C LYS A 135 7.26 14.47 -11.77
N ILE A 136 8.13 13.61 -11.29
CA ILE A 136 7.81 12.58 -10.32
C ILE A 136 8.54 12.84 -9.01
N THR A 137 7.92 12.45 -7.90
CA THR A 137 8.52 12.49 -6.57
C THR A 137 8.28 11.17 -5.85
N ARG A 138 9.25 10.78 -5.01
CA ARG A 138 9.10 9.66 -4.09
C ARG A 138 9.19 10.20 -2.67
N ARG A 139 8.04 10.32 -2.00
CA ARG A 139 7.95 10.90 -0.67
C ARG A 139 8.05 9.81 0.38
N GLY A 140 9.01 9.95 1.32
CA GLY A 140 9.19 8.99 2.42
C GLY A 140 9.51 7.58 1.94
N ASP A 141 10.17 7.44 0.81
CA ASP A 141 10.63 6.20 0.16
C ASP A 141 9.55 5.13 -0.08
N VAL A 142 8.26 5.51 -0.13
CA VAL A 142 7.16 4.53 -0.23
C VAL A 142 6.52 4.52 -1.61
N ILE A 143 5.78 5.55 -1.99
CA ILE A 143 4.95 5.53 -3.21
C ILE A 143 5.32 6.70 -4.12
N PRO A 144 5.78 6.44 -5.37
CA PRO A 144 6.04 7.50 -6.32
C PRO A 144 4.73 8.15 -6.77
N LYS A 145 4.79 9.48 -7.02
CA LYS A 145 3.67 10.30 -7.49
C LYS A 145 4.11 11.20 -8.63
N ILE A 146 3.22 11.41 -9.61
CA ILE A 146 3.36 12.51 -10.55
C ILE A 146 2.84 13.78 -9.88
N ILE A 147 3.65 14.82 -9.84
CA ILE A 147 3.30 16.10 -9.18
C ILE A 147 3.04 17.23 -10.17
N GLU A 148 3.60 17.14 -11.38
CA GLU A 148 3.51 18.21 -12.36
C GLU A 148 3.59 17.67 -13.79
N ASN A 149 2.81 18.25 -14.71
CA ASN A 149 2.95 18.08 -16.15
C ASN A 149 3.88 19.17 -16.69
N LEU A 150 4.96 18.76 -17.34
CA LEU A 150 5.97 19.67 -17.92
C LEU A 150 5.76 19.87 -19.43
N GLY A 151 4.65 19.39 -19.99
CA GLY A 151 4.33 19.46 -21.41
C GLY A 151 4.94 18.33 -22.23
N GLN A 152 4.87 18.43 -23.55
CA GLN A 152 5.32 17.39 -24.47
C GLN A 152 6.81 17.07 -24.31
N ALA A 153 7.11 15.76 -24.23
CA ALA A 153 8.48 15.27 -24.23
C ALA A 153 9.08 15.26 -25.65
N SER A 154 10.39 15.14 -25.71
CA SER A 154 11.17 14.91 -26.93
C SER A 154 11.79 13.51 -26.91
N GLN A 155 12.22 13.00 -28.07
CA GLN A 155 12.94 11.72 -28.14
C GLN A 155 14.23 11.72 -27.29
N ALA A 156 14.85 12.88 -27.07
CA ALA A 156 16.01 13.02 -26.20
C ALA A 156 15.67 12.73 -24.73
N ASP A 157 14.44 12.95 -24.29
CA ASP A 157 13.98 12.67 -22.92
C ASP A 157 13.88 11.15 -22.61
N LEU A 158 13.91 10.30 -23.62
CA LEU A 158 13.92 8.84 -23.50
C LEU A 158 15.33 8.23 -23.49
N GLN A 159 16.34 9.01 -23.90
CA GLN A 159 17.71 8.51 -24.02
C GLN A 159 18.42 8.34 -22.65
N GLY A 160 19.34 7.38 -22.60
CA GLY A 160 20.18 7.17 -21.42
C GLY A 160 19.44 6.61 -20.18
N ARG A 161 18.28 6.00 -20.39
CA ARG A 161 17.48 5.37 -19.34
C ARG A 161 17.73 3.86 -19.27
N PHE A 162 17.64 3.32 -18.08
CA PHE A 162 17.90 1.90 -17.82
C PHE A 162 16.83 1.34 -16.88
N HIS A 163 16.37 0.13 -17.17
CA HIS A 163 15.53 -0.67 -16.29
C HIS A 163 16.27 -1.06 -15.00
N ALA A 164 15.53 -1.56 -14.01
CA ALA A 164 16.10 -1.97 -12.73
C ALA A 164 17.13 -3.11 -12.85
N ASP A 165 17.03 -3.95 -13.88
CA ASP A 165 17.97 -5.03 -14.20
C ASP A 165 19.22 -4.56 -14.95
N GLY A 166 19.34 -3.26 -15.24
CA GLY A 166 20.45 -2.65 -15.96
C GLY A 166 20.33 -2.71 -17.48
N THR A 167 19.25 -3.25 -18.04
CA THR A 167 19.01 -3.22 -19.49
C THR A 167 18.65 -1.82 -19.94
N GLN A 168 19.14 -1.41 -21.11
CA GLN A 168 18.86 -0.10 -21.66
C GLN A 168 17.41 -0.02 -22.15
N PHE A 169 16.70 1.04 -21.76
CA PHE A 169 15.36 1.34 -22.28
C PHE A 169 15.45 1.77 -23.75
N SER A 170 14.58 1.21 -24.58
CA SER A 170 14.53 1.41 -26.04
C SER A 170 13.11 1.70 -26.53
N GLY A 171 12.31 2.46 -25.78
CA GLY A 171 10.96 2.84 -26.18
C GLY A 171 10.92 4.02 -27.14
N ASP A 172 9.83 4.11 -27.89
CA ASP A 172 9.53 5.22 -28.80
C ASP A 172 8.54 6.18 -28.16
N LEU A 173 8.66 7.45 -28.56
CA LEU A 173 7.74 8.48 -28.13
C LEU A 173 6.44 8.40 -28.94
N SER A 174 5.31 8.32 -28.25
CA SER A 174 3.99 8.41 -28.84
C SER A 174 3.16 9.47 -28.13
N PHE A 175 2.21 10.08 -28.84
CA PHE A 175 1.34 11.12 -28.27
C PHE A 175 -0.12 10.71 -28.45
N GLN A 176 -0.82 10.54 -27.33
CA GLN A 176 -2.25 10.24 -27.35
C GLN A 176 -2.93 10.70 -26.07
N ASP A 177 -4.21 10.96 -26.12
CA ASP A 177 -5.02 11.22 -24.93
C ASP A 177 -5.13 9.95 -24.07
N ILE A 178 -5.28 10.14 -22.77
CA ILE A 178 -5.56 9.02 -21.85
C ILE A 178 -7.05 8.68 -21.99
N GLU A 179 -7.33 7.49 -22.48
CA GLU A 179 -8.69 6.98 -22.57
C GLU A 179 -9.15 6.47 -21.20
N ILE A 180 -10.25 7.04 -20.71
CA ILE A 180 -10.91 6.56 -19.49
C ILE A 180 -11.83 5.40 -19.88
N PRO A 181 -11.66 4.19 -19.29
CA PRO A 181 -12.44 3.05 -19.69
C PRO A 181 -13.91 3.20 -19.26
N ASN A 182 -14.83 2.76 -20.11
CA ASN A 182 -16.23 2.64 -19.80
C ASN A 182 -16.60 1.28 -19.18
N GLU A 183 -15.74 0.28 -19.44
CA GLU A 183 -15.90 -1.09 -18.96
C GLU A 183 -14.79 -1.50 -18.02
N CYS A 184 -15.11 -2.37 -17.08
CA CYS A 184 -14.14 -2.92 -16.14
C CYS A 184 -13.06 -3.73 -16.86
N PRO A 185 -11.75 -3.43 -16.69
CA PRO A 185 -10.69 -4.15 -17.37
C PRO A 185 -10.60 -5.64 -16.99
N ALA A 186 -11.26 -6.05 -15.90
CA ALA A 186 -11.21 -7.43 -15.44
C ALA A 186 -12.46 -8.25 -15.81
N CYS A 187 -13.66 -7.64 -15.83
CA CYS A 187 -14.90 -8.39 -16.05
C CYS A 187 -15.78 -7.81 -17.18
N SER A 188 -15.32 -6.77 -17.87
CA SER A 188 -15.99 -6.10 -19.00
C SER A 188 -17.40 -5.60 -18.72
N ARG A 189 -17.80 -5.48 -17.46
CA ARG A 189 -19.07 -4.85 -17.09
C ARG A 189 -18.90 -3.34 -17.01
N ASP A 190 -20.00 -2.60 -17.25
CA ASP A 190 -20.03 -1.15 -17.21
C ASP A 190 -19.50 -0.60 -15.87
N LEU A 191 -18.74 0.47 -15.97
CA LEU A 191 -18.21 1.20 -14.82
C LEU A 191 -19.12 2.37 -14.46
N VAL A 192 -19.13 2.71 -13.17
CA VAL A 192 -19.90 3.84 -12.63
C VAL A 192 -18.94 4.88 -12.06
N MET A 193 -19.18 6.15 -12.37
CA MET A 193 -18.44 7.26 -11.79
C MET A 193 -19.04 7.65 -10.43
N GLU A 194 -18.25 7.60 -9.36
CA GLU A 194 -18.59 8.07 -8.03
C GLU A 194 -17.64 9.20 -7.60
N GLY A 195 -18.04 10.44 -7.83
CA GLY A 195 -17.18 11.60 -7.62
C GLY A 195 -15.95 11.55 -8.52
N ALA A 196 -14.76 11.51 -7.95
CA ALA A 196 -13.49 11.41 -8.68
C ALA A 196 -13.06 9.94 -9.00
N PHE A 197 -13.85 8.95 -8.56
CA PHE A 197 -13.49 7.54 -8.66
C PHE A 197 -14.37 6.82 -9.68
N LEU A 198 -13.75 5.99 -10.49
CA LEU A 198 -14.41 5.06 -11.39
C LEU A 198 -14.53 3.70 -10.68
N ARG A 199 -15.70 3.07 -10.71
CA ARG A 199 -15.97 1.84 -9.97
C ARG A 199 -16.62 0.74 -10.81
N CYS A 200 -16.14 -0.47 -10.61
CA CYS A 200 -16.84 -1.70 -10.97
C CYS A 200 -17.77 -2.10 -9.82
N ILE A 201 -19.07 -2.08 -10.06
CA ILE A 201 -20.09 -2.46 -9.06
C ILE A 201 -20.41 -3.96 -9.06
N ALA A 202 -19.86 -4.72 -10.00
CA ALA A 202 -20.10 -6.15 -10.12
C ALA A 202 -19.51 -6.91 -8.91
N LEU A 203 -20.36 -7.60 -8.16
CA LEU A 203 -19.93 -8.40 -7.00
C LEU A 203 -19.09 -9.63 -7.43
N GLU A 204 -19.41 -10.19 -8.60
CA GLU A 204 -18.76 -11.37 -9.19
C GLU A 204 -17.55 -11.02 -10.08
N CYS A 205 -16.91 -9.89 -9.84
CA CYS A 205 -15.72 -9.50 -10.59
C CYS A 205 -14.49 -10.26 -10.08
N ASP A 206 -13.85 -11.07 -10.93
CA ASP A 206 -12.69 -11.91 -10.57
C ASP A 206 -11.56 -11.13 -9.92
N ALA A 207 -11.24 -9.94 -10.43
CA ALA A 207 -10.21 -9.09 -9.83
C ALA A 207 -10.59 -8.60 -8.42
N ARG A 208 -11.87 -8.36 -8.15
CA ARG A 208 -12.34 -8.02 -6.79
C ARG A 208 -12.22 -9.20 -5.87
N THR A 209 -12.61 -10.39 -6.34
CA THR A 209 -12.52 -11.64 -5.59
C THR A 209 -11.07 -11.97 -5.27
N ALA A 210 -10.17 -11.96 -6.25
CA ALA A 210 -8.74 -12.20 -6.05
C ALA A 210 -8.13 -11.25 -5.01
N ARG A 211 -8.45 -9.97 -5.12
CA ARG A 211 -7.96 -8.95 -4.18
C ARG A 211 -8.56 -9.08 -2.77
N ALA A 212 -9.83 -9.48 -2.67
CA ALA A 212 -10.47 -9.74 -1.37
C ALA A 212 -9.85 -10.95 -0.67
N LEU A 213 -9.61 -12.05 -1.39
CA LEU A 213 -8.92 -13.24 -0.89
C LEU A 213 -7.49 -12.92 -0.44
N THR A 214 -6.74 -12.21 -1.27
CA THR A 214 -5.36 -11.79 -0.92
C THR A 214 -5.34 -10.89 0.31
N TYR A 215 -6.27 -9.94 0.39
CA TYR A 215 -6.38 -9.05 1.55
C TYR A 215 -6.73 -9.80 2.83
N TRP A 216 -7.67 -10.74 2.75
CA TRP A 216 -8.03 -11.64 3.86
C TRP A 216 -6.82 -12.40 4.39
N CYS A 217 -6.12 -13.11 3.52
CA CYS A 217 -4.95 -13.91 3.90
C CYS A 217 -3.83 -13.04 4.49
N ARG A 218 -3.56 -11.88 3.89
CA ARG A 218 -2.54 -10.94 4.36
C ARG A 218 -2.91 -10.35 5.73
N THR A 219 -4.16 -9.93 5.94
CA THR A 219 -4.62 -9.34 7.21
C THR A 219 -4.59 -10.35 8.35
N LEU A 220 -4.81 -11.62 8.05
CA LEU A 220 -4.71 -12.72 8.99
C LEU A 220 -3.29 -13.29 9.13
N GLU A 221 -2.32 -12.72 8.40
CA GLU A 221 -0.91 -13.14 8.41
C GLU A 221 -0.77 -14.65 8.14
N MET A 222 -1.44 -15.11 7.07
CA MET A 222 -1.41 -16.52 6.67
C MET A 222 -0.14 -16.79 5.85
N ASP A 223 0.76 -17.56 6.40
CA ASP A 223 2.00 -17.95 5.72
C ASP A 223 1.73 -18.91 4.56
N GLY A 224 2.45 -18.71 3.45
CA GLY A 224 2.36 -19.57 2.27
C GLY A 224 1.13 -19.36 1.38
N ILE A 225 0.20 -18.48 1.75
CA ILE A 225 -0.99 -18.14 0.94
C ILE A 225 -0.82 -16.72 0.36
N GLY A 226 -0.04 -16.61 -0.70
CA GLY A 226 0.20 -15.37 -1.44
C GLY A 226 -0.63 -15.24 -2.71
N GLU A 227 -0.45 -14.11 -3.44
CA GLU A 227 -1.17 -13.80 -4.68
C GLU A 227 -1.12 -14.94 -5.70
N LYS A 228 0.05 -15.55 -5.92
CA LYS A 228 0.21 -16.67 -6.89
C LYS A 228 -0.62 -17.90 -6.55
N LEU A 229 -0.75 -18.23 -5.27
CA LEU A 229 -1.60 -19.37 -4.87
C LEU A 229 -3.08 -19.01 -5.02
N ILE A 230 -3.47 -17.78 -4.66
CA ILE A 230 -4.85 -17.30 -4.83
C ILE A 230 -5.23 -17.32 -6.32
N GLU A 231 -4.38 -16.82 -7.20
CA GLU A 231 -4.59 -16.89 -8.66
C GLU A 231 -4.76 -18.34 -9.13
N ALA A 232 -3.85 -19.24 -8.74
CA ALA A 232 -3.95 -20.64 -9.10
C ALA A 232 -5.24 -21.31 -8.60
N LEU A 233 -5.72 -20.95 -7.40
CA LEU A 233 -6.98 -21.46 -6.85
C LEU A 233 -8.21 -20.97 -7.65
N LEU A 234 -8.20 -19.69 -8.03
CA LEU A 234 -9.26 -19.08 -8.85
C LEU A 234 -9.27 -19.66 -10.27
N ASP A 235 -8.11 -19.74 -10.93
CA ASP A 235 -7.97 -20.26 -12.31
C ASP A 235 -8.41 -21.71 -12.42
N ASN A 236 -8.26 -22.51 -11.35
CA ASN A 236 -8.73 -23.88 -11.29
C ASN A 236 -10.18 -24.02 -10.76
N GLY A 237 -10.88 -22.92 -10.51
CA GLY A 237 -12.26 -22.92 -10.03
C GLY A 237 -12.43 -23.56 -8.64
N LEU A 238 -11.38 -23.58 -7.82
CA LEU A 238 -11.39 -24.18 -6.48
C LEU A 238 -11.94 -23.24 -5.42
N VAL A 239 -11.91 -21.93 -5.65
CA VAL A 239 -12.43 -20.89 -4.77
C VAL A 239 -13.12 -19.79 -5.57
N GLU A 240 -14.25 -19.29 -5.06
CA GLU A 240 -14.97 -18.12 -5.57
C GLU A 240 -15.23 -17.10 -4.46
N SER A 241 -15.00 -17.49 -3.22
CA SER A 241 -15.22 -16.67 -2.03
C SER A 241 -14.22 -16.98 -0.93
N ILE A 242 -14.14 -16.10 0.08
CA ILE A 242 -13.34 -16.33 1.30
C ILE A 242 -13.76 -17.64 1.99
N ALA A 243 -15.04 -17.96 2.00
CA ALA A 243 -15.55 -19.18 2.64
C ALA A 243 -15.04 -20.46 1.96
N ASP A 244 -14.78 -20.43 0.66
CA ASP A 244 -14.29 -21.59 -0.08
C ASP A 244 -12.84 -21.94 0.26
N LEU A 245 -12.02 -20.96 0.68
CA LEU A 245 -10.68 -21.24 1.22
C LEU A 245 -10.73 -22.28 2.34
N TYR A 246 -11.72 -22.15 3.23
CA TYR A 246 -11.88 -23.04 4.40
C TYR A 246 -12.55 -24.39 4.08
N ARG A 247 -12.92 -24.60 2.82
CA ARG A 247 -13.46 -25.89 2.30
C ARG A 247 -12.43 -26.68 1.49
N LEU A 248 -11.27 -26.08 1.22
CA LEU A 248 -10.18 -26.72 0.50
C LEU A 248 -9.70 -27.97 1.23
N ASN A 249 -9.32 -28.98 0.45
CA ASN A 249 -8.71 -30.21 0.95
C ASN A 249 -7.28 -30.37 0.39
N HIS A 250 -6.55 -31.32 0.98
CA HIS A 250 -5.16 -31.58 0.64
C HIS A 250 -4.95 -31.85 -0.86
N SER A 251 -5.77 -32.71 -1.46
CA SER A 251 -5.60 -33.11 -2.87
C SER A 251 -5.83 -31.96 -3.85
N GLN A 252 -6.75 -31.05 -3.54
CA GLN A 252 -6.98 -29.85 -4.35
C GLN A 252 -5.76 -28.94 -4.37
N ILE A 253 -5.10 -28.77 -3.23
CA ILE A 253 -3.94 -27.87 -3.12
C ILE A 253 -2.69 -28.56 -3.68
N SER A 254 -2.42 -29.83 -3.32
CA SER A 254 -1.21 -30.53 -3.74
C SER A 254 -1.12 -30.78 -5.25
N ASN A 255 -2.27 -30.78 -5.96
CA ASN A 255 -2.33 -30.95 -7.42
C ASN A 255 -2.07 -29.64 -8.20
N LEU A 256 -1.99 -28.49 -7.53
CA LEU A 256 -1.66 -27.23 -8.19
C LEU A 256 -0.18 -27.20 -8.59
N GLU A 257 0.12 -26.50 -9.68
CA GLU A 257 1.49 -26.32 -10.14
C GLU A 257 2.38 -25.72 -9.06
N ARG A 258 3.55 -26.30 -8.86
CA ARG A 258 4.56 -25.93 -7.83
C ARG A 258 4.11 -26.12 -6.38
N MET A 259 2.99 -26.80 -6.15
CA MET A 259 2.54 -27.19 -4.82
C MET A 259 2.81 -28.70 -4.62
N GLY A 260 3.32 -29.05 -3.45
CA GLY A 260 3.53 -30.43 -3.07
C GLY A 260 2.86 -30.72 -1.71
N ASP A 261 2.95 -31.95 -1.25
CA ASP A 261 2.29 -32.40 0.01
C ASP A 261 2.60 -31.49 1.20
N LYS A 262 3.89 -31.14 1.40
CA LYS A 262 4.31 -30.28 2.51
C LYS A 262 3.67 -28.88 2.43
N SER A 263 3.65 -28.28 1.24
CA SER A 263 3.04 -26.97 1.02
C SER A 263 1.54 -27.02 1.27
N ALA A 264 0.87 -28.10 0.80
CA ALA A 264 -0.57 -28.30 1.01
C ALA A 264 -0.91 -28.42 2.50
N TYR A 265 -0.13 -29.19 3.27
CA TYR A 265 -0.33 -29.27 4.73
C TYR A 265 -0.13 -27.91 5.42
N ASN A 266 0.93 -27.16 5.09
CA ASN A 266 1.16 -25.84 5.66
C ASN A 266 -0.03 -24.88 5.40
N VAL A 267 -0.56 -24.86 4.18
CA VAL A 267 -1.74 -24.06 3.82
C VAL A 267 -2.96 -24.48 4.66
N LEU A 268 -3.22 -25.77 4.80
CA LEU A 268 -4.34 -26.27 5.59
C LEU A 268 -4.21 -25.95 7.09
N ASP A 269 -2.99 -26.00 7.61
CA ASP A 269 -2.71 -25.63 9.01
C ASP A 269 -2.98 -24.13 9.24
N GLU A 270 -2.59 -23.26 8.29
CA GLU A 270 -2.90 -21.82 8.36
C GLU A 270 -4.41 -21.55 8.27
N LEU A 271 -5.12 -22.24 7.39
CA LEU A 271 -6.57 -22.16 7.30
C LEU A 271 -7.25 -22.64 8.59
N ALA A 272 -6.74 -23.72 9.18
CA ALA A 272 -7.26 -24.22 10.46
C ALA A 272 -7.01 -23.22 11.62
N ARG A 273 -5.82 -22.60 11.68
CA ARG A 273 -5.46 -21.59 12.68
C ARG A 273 -6.40 -20.39 12.66
N THR A 274 -6.86 -20.01 11.49
CA THR A 274 -7.68 -18.80 11.29
C THR A 274 -9.19 -19.07 11.24
N ARG A 275 -9.64 -20.29 11.53
CA ARG A 275 -11.09 -20.62 11.58
C ARG A 275 -11.85 -19.91 12.69
N THR A 276 -11.16 -19.56 13.78
CA THR A 276 -11.76 -18.84 14.90
C THR A 276 -11.07 -17.50 15.07
N LEU A 277 -11.83 -16.42 14.91
CA LEU A 277 -11.35 -15.05 14.98
C LEU A 277 -12.18 -14.28 16.01
N ASN A 278 -11.57 -13.27 16.66
CA ASN A 278 -12.37 -12.27 17.36
C ASN A 278 -13.08 -11.36 16.35
N LEU A 279 -14.17 -10.74 16.77
CA LEU A 279 -15.01 -9.94 15.89
C LEU A 279 -14.24 -8.78 15.21
N ALA A 280 -13.35 -8.09 15.94
CA ALA A 280 -12.55 -6.99 15.38
C ALA A 280 -11.66 -7.48 14.24
N LYS A 281 -10.92 -8.57 14.45
CA LYS A 281 -10.03 -9.13 13.42
C LYS A 281 -10.81 -9.66 12.21
N PHE A 282 -11.97 -10.28 12.45
CA PHE A 282 -12.87 -10.72 11.39
C PHE A 282 -13.38 -9.57 10.53
N LEU A 283 -13.93 -8.52 11.13
CA LEU A 283 -14.43 -7.33 10.41
C LEU A 283 -13.32 -6.64 9.63
N HIS A 284 -12.14 -6.47 10.22
CA HIS A 284 -11.01 -5.89 9.53
C HIS A 284 -10.56 -6.74 8.33
N ALA A 285 -10.47 -8.07 8.51
CA ALA A 285 -10.03 -8.98 7.46
C ALA A 285 -11.02 -9.08 6.28
N LEU A 286 -12.34 -8.89 6.51
CA LEU A 286 -13.32 -8.78 5.42
C LEU A 286 -13.02 -7.61 4.49
N GLY A 287 -12.28 -6.61 4.96
CA GLY A 287 -11.87 -5.47 4.17
C GLY A 287 -13.03 -4.59 3.72
N ILE A 288 -14.06 -4.46 4.54
CA ILE A 288 -15.17 -3.54 4.32
C ILE A 288 -14.63 -2.12 4.21
N GLU A 289 -15.11 -1.37 3.23
CA GLU A 289 -14.65 0.00 3.00
C GLU A 289 -14.86 0.86 4.24
N ARG A 290 -13.85 1.64 4.61
CA ARG A 290 -13.78 2.50 5.80
C ARG A 290 -13.73 1.77 7.15
N ILE A 291 -13.81 0.44 7.18
CA ILE A 291 -13.62 -0.33 8.41
C ILE A 291 -12.16 -0.78 8.50
N GLY A 292 -11.32 0.08 9.06
CA GLY A 292 -9.94 -0.25 9.44
C GLY A 292 -9.86 -0.95 10.80
N PRO A 293 -8.65 -1.27 11.29
CA PRO A 293 -8.46 -2.00 12.56
C PRO A 293 -9.04 -1.25 13.77
N GLU A 294 -8.95 0.08 13.80
CA GLU A 294 -9.51 0.89 14.90
C GLU A 294 -11.04 0.84 14.91
N VAL A 295 -11.67 1.12 13.77
CA VAL A 295 -13.14 1.08 13.64
C VAL A 295 -13.66 -0.34 13.92
N ALA A 296 -13.00 -1.37 13.42
CA ALA A 296 -13.36 -2.77 13.71
C ALA A 296 -13.27 -3.09 15.22
N THR A 297 -12.28 -2.53 15.92
CA THR A 297 -12.14 -2.67 17.36
C THR A 297 -13.26 -1.95 18.10
N THR A 298 -13.58 -0.72 17.73
CA THR A 298 -14.69 0.06 18.32
C THR A 298 -16.04 -0.68 18.15
N ILE A 299 -16.31 -1.17 16.93
CA ILE A 299 -17.51 -1.98 16.65
C ILE A 299 -17.53 -3.24 17.55
N SER A 300 -16.42 -3.93 17.70
CA SER A 300 -16.35 -5.16 18.52
C SER A 300 -16.49 -4.92 20.02
N GLN A 301 -16.20 -3.72 20.50
CA GLN A 301 -16.45 -3.31 21.89
C GLN A 301 -17.95 -3.08 22.15
N HIS A 302 -18.65 -2.57 21.14
CA HIS A 302 -20.08 -2.32 21.22
C HIS A 302 -20.90 -3.62 21.00
N PHE A 303 -20.55 -4.40 19.97
CA PHE A 303 -21.20 -5.67 19.65
C PHE A 303 -20.32 -6.85 20.09
N THR A 304 -20.83 -7.64 21.05
CA THR A 304 -20.08 -8.76 21.63
C THR A 304 -20.04 -10.00 20.72
N SER A 305 -20.82 -10.04 19.65
CA SER A 305 -20.82 -11.13 18.66
C SER A 305 -21.30 -10.65 17.28
N LEU A 306 -20.97 -11.42 16.24
CA LEU A 306 -21.39 -11.14 14.87
C LEU A 306 -22.91 -11.22 14.72
N GLU A 307 -23.56 -12.17 15.40
CA GLU A 307 -25.01 -12.35 15.35
C GLU A 307 -25.74 -11.09 15.85
N LYS A 308 -25.24 -10.49 16.93
CA LYS A 308 -25.83 -9.25 17.47
C LYS A 308 -25.65 -8.08 16.51
N LEU A 309 -24.48 -8.00 15.87
CA LEU A 309 -24.23 -6.97 14.85
C LEU A 309 -25.16 -7.14 13.65
N ILE A 310 -25.37 -8.37 13.17
CA ILE A 310 -26.27 -8.66 12.05
C ILE A 310 -27.71 -8.30 12.42
N LEU A 311 -28.20 -8.75 13.58
CA LEU A 311 -29.55 -8.44 14.06
C LEU A 311 -29.78 -6.93 14.13
N TRP A 312 -28.82 -6.18 14.65
CA TRP A 312 -28.90 -4.73 14.75
C TRP A 312 -28.98 -4.05 13.37
N VAL A 313 -28.17 -4.52 12.40
CA VAL A 313 -28.24 -4.02 11.01
C VAL A 313 -29.59 -4.33 10.36
N ASP A 314 -30.13 -5.53 10.58
CA ASP A 314 -31.40 -5.97 10.01
C ASP A 314 -32.60 -5.20 10.62
N GLU A 315 -32.50 -4.79 11.88
CA GLU A 315 -33.51 -3.96 12.56
C GLU A 315 -33.50 -2.50 12.09
N GLY A 316 -32.47 -2.08 11.35
CA GLY A 316 -32.39 -0.76 10.72
C GLY A 316 -32.06 0.38 11.68
N GLU A 317 -31.57 0.11 12.87
CA GLU A 317 -31.21 1.09 13.91
C GLU A 317 -29.90 1.84 13.60
N ILE A 318 -29.69 2.17 12.31
CA ILE A 318 -28.44 2.78 11.79
C ILE A 318 -28.11 4.12 12.45
N ASP A 319 -29.11 4.83 12.98
CA ASP A 319 -28.92 6.12 13.65
C ASP A 319 -28.11 6.02 14.95
N GLU A 320 -28.05 4.85 15.60
CA GLU A 320 -27.23 4.64 16.80
C GLU A 320 -25.73 4.59 16.50
N LEU A 321 -25.30 4.24 15.27
CA LEU A 321 -23.87 4.27 14.88
C LEU A 321 -23.27 5.67 14.99
N THR A 322 -24.05 6.72 14.84
CA THR A 322 -23.59 8.10 14.97
C THR A 322 -23.25 8.48 16.41
N THR A 323 -23.64 7.65 17.38
CA THR A 323 -23.37 7.86 18.82
C THR A 323 -22.14 7.10 19.33
N ILE A 324 -21.54 6.25 18.49
CA ILE A 324 -20.30 5.55 18.83
C ILE A 324 -19.15 6.55 18.64
N ASP A 325 -18.59 7.05 19.74
CA ASP A 325 -17.42 7.93 19.76
C ASP A 325 -16.19 7.22 19.13
N GLY A 326 -15.71 7.75 17.96
CA GLY A 326 -14.54 7.24 17.26
C GLY A 326 -14.34 7.91 15.90
#